data_83b769189533028980871aa9bff98891
#
_entry.id   83b769189533028980871aa9bff98891
#
_cell.length_a   1.000
_cell.length_b   1.000
_cell.length_c   1.000
_cell.angle_alpha   90.00
_cell.angle_beta   90.00
_cell.angle_gamma   90.00
#
_symmetry.space_group_name_H-M   'P 1'
#
loop_
_entity.id
_entity.type
_entity.pdbx_description
1 polymer ?
#
loop_
_entity_poly.entity_id
_entity_poly.type
_entity_poly.pdbx_seq_one_letter_code
_entity_poly.pdbx_strand_id
1 'polypeptide(L)'
;MSNCSDRERIDAQLAIEGGKPIRSKPIPEESPGIHYMGDKEIEYVTSVVKARSPFRFYGPDVQHMCDRLEAEFRKIYGVDHALGVSSGTQAIYISLAAMGVGPGDEVLVPGYLWPSCLNGVVRLGAIPRLVDIDETFTMSPRDLQKKITPQSKAIILIHMSGVPGNLESVAEIARESNLHILEDCAQCNGSTFHGKPVGTFGDIGIFSFQINKSVTAGEGGMIVCSDDHLFNRCFGIHDLGYARNNTGILMDTSCEERYHLWGCGARMSELTGALALAQVEKLQQINNAMRSAKYRIRKEIEQISGIVLRKIPDPGGDTGAFLITIYEDSKTCRLFTEALKAEGMTGRGYAKPCITMEEWGLHWYFNNKSLINRTSLHEHGWPWSLSENRYAAEYKYARGTLPVCDDLASRSGLFKIPSCLTDEDIEDIILSFRKVANHVLR
;
A
#
# COMPACT_ATOMS: atom_id res chain seq x y z
N MET A 1 -21.06 -27.81 23.64
CA MET A 1 -22.33 -27.09 23.91
C MET A 1 -22.52 -25.83 23.05
N SER A 2 -21.54 -25.42 22.22
CA SER A 2 -21.63 -24.24 21.32
C SER A 2 -22.49 -24.43 20.06
N ASN A 3 -22.64 -25.65 19.56
CA ASN A 3 -23.21 -25.90 18.22
C ASN A 3 -24.74 -25.69 18.06
N CYS A 4 -25.54 -25.62 19.12
CA CYS A 4 -27.00 -25.44 18.96
C CYS A 4 -27.37 -23.96 18.86
N SER A 5 -26.75 -23.10 19.69
CA SER A 5 -27.00 -21.65 19.67
C SER A 5 -26.49 -20.95 18.40
N ASP A 6 -25.35 -21.39 17.85
CA ASP A 6 -24.80 -20.81 16.63
C ASP A 6 -25.66 -21.15 15.39
N ARG A 7 -26.16 -22.36 15.31
CA ARG A 7 -27.08 -22.78 14.24
C ARG A 7 -28.39 -21.97 14.26
N GLU A 8 -28.95 -21.74 15.45
CA GLU A 8 -30.13 -20.87 15.59
C GLU A 8 -29.86 -19.43 15.15
N ARG A 9 -28.69 -18.89 15.46
CA ARG A 9 -28.25 -17.53 15.01
C ARG A 9 -28.07 -17.46 13.51
N ILE A 10 -27.51 -18.48 12.87
CA ILE A 10 -27.27 -18.57 11.42
C ILE A 10 -28.59 -18.74 10.64
N ASP A 11 -29.52 -19.50 11.15
CA ASP A 11 -30.85 -19.76 10.50
C ASP A 11 -31.87 -18.63 10.75
N ALA A 12 -31.56 -17.68 11.65
CA ALA A 12 -32.45 -16.56 11.96
C ALA A 12 -32.55 -15.56 10.80
N GLN A 13 -33.70 -14.86 10.71
CA GLN A 13 -33.95 -13.83 9.70
C GLN A 13 -32.82 -12.80 9.65
N LEU A 14 -32.46 -12.34 8.45
CA LEU A 14 -31.45 -11.31 8.25
C LEU A 14 -31.84 -9.99 8.93
N ALA A 15 -30.83 -9.29 9.47
CA ALA A 15 -31.05 -7.98 10.10
C ALA A 15 -31.56 -6.94 9.10
N ILE A 16 -31.12 -6.99 7.83
CA ILE A 16 -31.63 -6.12 6.76
C ILE A 16 -33.13 -6.33 6.47
N GLU A 17 -33.69 -7.48 6.86
CA GLU A 17 -35.08 -7.84 6.71
C GLU A 17 -35.89 -7.70 8.03
N GLY A 18 -35.28 -7.08 9.06
CA GLY A 18 -35.92 -6.85 10.36
C GLY A 18 -35.54 -7.86 11.44
N GLY A 19 -34.68 -8.83 11.16
CA GLY A 19 -34.13 -9.76 12.14
C GLY A 19 -33.14 -9.08 13.11
N LYS A 20 -32.71 -9.82 14.13
CA LYS A 20 -31.69 -9.35 15.08
C LYS A 20 -30.29 -9.49 14.46
N PRO A 21 -29.44 -8.43 14.48
CA PRO A 21 -28.09 -8.53 14.00
C PRO A 21 -27.24 -9.47 14.86
N ILE A 22 -26.23 -10.07 14.26
CA ILE A 22 -25.23 -10.89 14.96
C ILE A 22 -24.45 -10.04 15.97
N ARG A 23 -24.13 -8.79 15.58
CA ARG A 23 -23.30 -7.89 16.39
C ARG A 23 -23.97 -6.53 16.56
N SER A 24 -23.96 -6.00 17.78
CA SER A 24 -24.46 -4.65 18.09
C SER A 24 -23.34 -3.63 18.33
N LYS A 25 -22.11 -4.09 18.59
CA LYS A 25 -20.94 -3.24 18.79
C LYS A 25 -20.26 -3.01 17.44
N PRO A 26 -19.74 -1.80 17.14
CA PRO A 26 -18.96 -1.57 15.91
C PRO A 26 -17.68 -2.42 15.90
N ILE A 27 -17.22 -2.77 14.70
CA ILE A 27 -15.88 -3.33 14.51
C ILE A 27 -14.84 -2.26 14.91
N PRO A 28 -13.73 -2.64 15.58
CA PRO A 28 -12.67 -1.71 15.91
C PRO A 28 -12.12 -0.94 14.71
N GLU A 29 -11.42 0.17 14.98
CA GLU A 29 -10.77 0.99 13.95
C GLU A 29 -9.81 0.17 13.09
N GLU A 30 -9.85 0.38 11.80
CA GLU A 30 -9.12 -0.44 10.81
C GLU A 30 -7.63 -0.08 10.64
N SER A 31 -7.16 1.03 11.27
CA SER A 31 -5.77 1.49 11.18
C SER A 31 -4.88 0.69 12.12
N PRO A 32 -4.02 -0.23 11.61
CA PRO A 32 -3.42 -1.25 12.48
C PRO A 32 -2.46 -0.70 13.53
N GLY A 33 -1.61 0.26 13.15
CA GLY A 33 -0.55 0.77 14.05
C GLY A 33 -1.07 1.54 15.26
N ILE A 34 -2.24 2.21 15.15
CA ILE A 34 -2.74 3.05 16.25
C ILE A 34 -3.08 2.26 17.51
N HIS A 35 -3.48 1.00 17.38
CA HIS A 35 -3.80 0.12 18.52
C HIS A 35 -2.58 -0.25 19.38
N TYR A 36 -1.37 0.01 18.87
CA TYR A 36 -0.10 -0.26 19.53
C TYR A 36 0.65 1.00 19.96
N MET A 37 0.05 2.19 19.78
CA MET A 37 0.62 3.43 20.33
C MET A 37 0.53 3.43 21.85
N GLY A 38 1.63 3.87 22.52
CA GLY A 38 1.71 3.88 23.97
C GLY A 38 2.94 4.59 24.49
N ASP A 39 3.47 4.11 25.64
CA ASP A 39 4.53 4.78 26.39
C ASP A 39 5.82 4.98 25.57
N LYS A 40 6.15 4.09 24.67
CA LYS A 40 7.38 4.17 23.87
C LYS A 40 7.33 5.30 22.85
N GLU A 41 6.21 5.52 22.20
CA GLU A 41 5.99 6.68 21.33
C GLU A 41 6.08 7.99 22.11
N ILE A 42 5.48 8.04 23.31
CA ILE A 42 5.55 9.19 24.23
C ILE A 42 7.00 9.46 24.62
N GLU A 43 7.73 8.43 25.04
CA GLU A 43 9.14 8.52 25.44
C GLU A 43 10.02 9.11 24.33
N TYR A 44 9.97 8.50 23.12
CA TYR A 44 10.82 8.90 22.01
C TYR A 44 10.50 10.32 21.51
N VAL A 45 9.22 10.64 21.32
CA VAL A 45 8.81 12.00 20.90
C VAL A 45 9.18 13.03 21.96
N THR A 46 8.96 12.72 23.25
CA THR A 46 9.31 13.62 24.35
C THR A 46 10.81 13.87 24.42
N SER A 47 11.66 12.87 24.15
CA SER A 47 13.11 13.05 24.12
C SER A 47 13.54 14.07 23.07
N VAL A 48 12.99 13.99 21.85
CA VAL A 48 13.25 14.94 20.76
C VAL A 48 12.84 16.37 21.14
N VAL A 49 11.64 16.52 21.74
CA VAL A 49 11.13 17.83 22.19
C VAL A 49 12.01 18.42 23.29
N LYS A 50 12.38 17.63 24.31
CA LYS A 50 13.26 18.06 25.41
C LYS A 50 14.65 18.46 24.91
N ALA A 51 15.18 17.72 23.95
CA ALA A 51 16.47 17.98 23.31
C ALA A 51 16.45 19.21 22.38
N ARG A 52 15.27 19.76 22.06
CA ARG A 52 15.07 20.91 21.17
C ARG A 52 15.72 20.75 19.79
N SER A 53 15.79 19.50 19.29
CA SER A 53 16.47 19.14 18.05
C SER A 53 15.54 18.35 17.11
N PRO A 54 14.46 18.99 16.58
CA PRO A 54 13.49 18.29 15.72
C PRO A 54 13.96 18.10 14.27
N PHE A 55 15.08 18.71 13.86
CA PHE A 55 15.66 18.56 12.52
C PHE A 55 16.68 17.42 12.52
N ARG A 56 16.57 16.51 11.53
CA ARG A 56 17.33 15.25 11.51
C ARG A 56 18.87 15.41 11.40
N PHE A 57 19.36 16.53 10.84
CA PHE A 57 20.78 16.65 10.49
C PHE A 57 21.61 17.44 11.50
N TYR A 58 21.02 18.41 12.19
CA TYR A 58 21.70 19.19 13.22
C TYR A 58 20.73 19.83 14.21
N GLY A 59 21.25 20.16 15.39
CA GLY A 59 20.51 20.78 16.49
C GLY A 59 21.38 20.82 17.74
N PRO A 60 20.88 21.41 18.85
CA PRO A 60 21.62 21.44 20.13
C PRO A 60 21.97 20.04 20.67
N ASP A 61 21.09 19.05 20.49
CA ASP A 61 21.25 17.67 20.98
C ASP A 61 20.39 16.72 20.14
N VAL A 62 20.89 16.34 18.94
CA VAL A 62 20.15 15.48 18.01
C VAL A 62 20.01 14.08 18.58
N GLN A 63 18.78 13.55 18.61
CA GLN A 63 18.48 12.24 19.17
C GLN A 63 18.62 11.10 18.16
N HIS A 64 18.95 11.42 16.90
CA HIS A 64 19.18 10.46 15.81
C HIS A 64 18.03 9.46 15.59
N MET A 65 16.78 9.91 15.78
CA MET A 65 15.61 9.03 15.64
C MET A 65 15.42 8.57 14.20
N CYS A 66 15.66 9.46 13.21
CA CYS A 66 15.64 9.08 11.81
C CYS A 66 16.74 8.08 11.46
N ASP A 67 17.97 8.29 11.94
CA ASP A 67 19.10 7.40 11.67
C ASP A 67 18.89 6.00 12.30
N ARG A 68 18.32 5.96 13.52
CA ARG A 68 17.95 4.72 14.21
C ARG A 68 16.84 3.98 13.47
N LEU A 69 15.81 4.69 13.01
CA LEU A 69 14.74 4.12 12.19
C LEU A 69 15.28 3.51 10.89
N GLU A 70 16.16 4.23 10.19
CA GLU A 70 16.82 3.76 8.97
C GLU A 70 17.70 2.53 9.25
N ALA A 71 18.38 2.48 10.40
CA ALA A 71 19.16 1.32 10.81
C ALA A 71 18.27 0.07 11.07
N GLU A 72 17.11 0.24 11.73
CA GLU A 72 16.15 -0.86 11.91
C GLU A 72 15.57 -1.33 10.57
N PHE A 73 15.29 -0.43 9.62
CA PHE A 73 14.85 -0.81 8.28
C PHE A 73 15.92 -1.60 7.54
N ARG A 74 17.18 -1.16 7.55
CA ARG A 74 18.30 -1.94 6.94
C ARG A 74 18.38 -3.35 7.52
N LYS A 75 18.22 -3.48 8.82
CA LYS A 75 18.27 -4.77 9.52
C LYS A 75 17.07 -5.66 9.15
N ILE A 76 15.85 -5.13 9.17
CA ILE A 76 14.61 -5.88 8.88
C ILE A 76 14.59 -6.36 7.43
N TYR A 77 14.98 -5.49 6.50
CA TYR A 77 14.89 -5.75 5.06
C TYR A 77 16.17 -6.33 4.45
N GLY A 78 17.29 -6.35 5.19
CA GLY A 78 18.55 -6.89 4.70
C GLY A 78 19.12 -6.12 3.52
N VAL A 79 19.00 -4.77 3.54
CA VAL A 79 19.45 -3.85 2.50
C VAL A 79 20.57 -2.96 3.00
N ASP A 80 21.39 -2.42 2.09
CA ASP A 80 22.52 -1.56 2.46
C ASP A 80 22.07 -0.15 2.84
N HIS A 81 20.99 0.33 2.23
CA HIS A 81 20.52 1.69 2.39
C HIS A 81 19.03 1.76 2.76
N ALA A 82 18.71 2.71 3.64
CA ALA A 82 17.36 3.15 3.98
C ALA A 82 17.35 4.67 4.12
N LEU A 83 16.29 5.33 3.68
CA LEU A 83 16.14 6.79 3.70
C LEU A 83 14.75 7.18 4.14
N GLY A 84 14.63 7.82 5.31
CA GLY A 84 13.39 8.37 5.82
C GLY A 84 12.96 9.62 5.07
N VAL A 85 11.73 9.63 4.56
CA VAL A 85 11.14 10.72 3.78
C VAL A 85 9.81 11.17 4.36
N SER A 86 9.31 12.33 3.92
CA SER A 86 8.11 12.97 4.49
C SER A 86 6.80 12.23 4.20
N SER A 87 6.74 11.35 3.21
CA SER A 87 5.57 10.52 2.89
C SER A 87 5.91 9.42 1.89
N GLY A 88 5.08 8.36 1.82
CA GLY A 88 5.16 7.34 0.77
C GLY A 88 4.98 7.93 -0.64
N THR A 89 4.18 8.98 -0.80
CA THR A 89 4.03 9.70 -2.08
C THR A 89 5.34 10.33 -2.53
N GLN A 90 6.09 10.95 -1.62
CA GLN A 90 7.41 11.49 -1.94
C GLN A 90 8.43 10.38 -2.18
N ALA A 91 8.33 9.26 -1.47
CA ALA A 91 9.17 8.10 -1.73
C ALA A 91 9.05 7.62 -3.18
N ILE A 92 7.82 7.49 -3.72
CA ILE A 92 7.57 7.10 -5.12
C ILE A 92 8.20 8.13 -6.08
N TYR A 93 7.93 9.42 -5.87
CA TYR A 93 8.47 10.49 -6.73
C TYR A 93 9.99 10.49 -6.76
N ILE A 94 10.63 10.45 -5.59
CA ILE A 94 12.09 10.46 -5.43
C ILE A 94 12.71 9.23 -6.11
N SER A 95 12.13 8.04 -5.90
CA SER A 95 12.63 6.78 -6.47
C SER A 95 12.58 6.77 -7.99
N LEU A 96 11.44 7.16 -8.58
CA LEU A 96 11.31 7.26 -10.04
C LEU A 96 12.26 8.30 -10.63
N ALA A 97 12.42 9.46 -9.97
CA ALA A 97 13.40 10.47 -10.38
C ALA A 97 14.85 9.96 -10.28
N ALA A 98 15.17 9.17 -9.24
CA ALA A 98 16.46 8.53 -9.09
C ALA A 98 16.75 7.50 -10.19
N MET A 99 15.75 6.77 -10.63
CA MET A 99 15.80 5.85 -11.78
C MET A 99 15.92 6.59 -13.14
N GLY A 100 15.82 7.91 -13.14
CA GLY A 100 15.94 8.73 -14.36
C GLY A 100 14.67 8.77 -15.21
N VAL A 101 13.50 8.54 -14.61
CA VAL A 101 12.20 8.67 -15.28
C VAL A 101 11.91 10.14 -15.61
N GLY A 102 11.49 10.41 -16.84
CA GLY A 102 11.21 11.77 -17.33
C GLY A 102 10.38 11.81 -18.60
N PRO A 103 10.36 12.97 -19.30
CA PRO A 103 9.67 13.14 -20.57
C PRO A 103 10.11 12.12 -21.62
N GLY A 104 9.16 11.53 -22.33
CA GLY A 104 9.41 10.46 -23.31
C GLY A 104 9.38 9.05 -22.74
N ASP A 105 9.43 8.91 -21.40
CA ASP A 105 9.32 7.61 -20.75
C ASP A 105 7.88 7.25 -20.41
N GLU A 106 7.60 5.95 -20.37
CA GLU A 106 6.41 5.41 -19.74
C GLU A 106 6.76 4.54 -18.52
N VAL A 107 5.87 4.56 -17.54
CA VAL A 107 5.94 3.73 -16.35
C VAL A 107 4.73 2.81 -16.32
N LEU A 108 4.98 1.50 -16.27
CA LEU A 108 3.94 0.49 -16.19
C LEU A 108 3.38 0.41 -14.76
N VAL A 109 2.06 0.58 -14.63
CA VAL A 109 1.36 0.59 -13.33
C VAL A 109 0.12 -0.29 -13.38
N PRO A 110 -0.22 -1.07 -12.35
CA PRO A 110 -1.45 -1.86 -12.33
C PRO A 110 -2.69 -0.98 -12.22
N GLY A 111 -3.84 -1.49 -12.69
CA GLY A 111 -5.13 -0.76 -12.58
C GLY A 111 -5.69 -0.67 -11.16
N TYR A 112 -5.24 -1.53 -10.25
CA TYR A 112 -5.53 -1.47 -8.82
C TYR A 112 -4.32 -0.86 -8.10
N LEU A 113 -4.44 0.41 -7.70
CA LEU A 113 -3.34 1.25 -7.26
C LEU A 113 -3.82 2.33 -6.28
N TRP A 114 -2.89 3.07 -5.69
CA TRP A 114 -3.19 4.35 -5.03
C TRP A 114 -2.72 5.53 -5.92
N PRO A 115 -3.44 6.67 -5.96
CA PRO A 115 -3.12 7.80 -6.85
C PRO A 115 -1.68 8.32 -6.77
N SER A 116 -0.98 8.10 -5.64
CA SER A 116 0.41 8.50 -5.48
C SER A 116 1.34 7.91 -6.55
N CYS A 117 1.06 6.69 -7.02
CA CYS A 117 1.82 6.05 -8.09
C CYS A 117 1.69 6.83 -9.40
N LEU A 118 0.46 7.25 -9.74
CA LEU A 118 0.21 8.09 -10.92
C LEU A 118 0.83 9.48 -10.77
N ASN A 119 0.71 10.09 -9.57
CA ASN A 119 1.27 11.40 -9.28
C ASN A 119 2.80 11.41 -9.45
N GLY A 120 3.50 10.37 -8.98
CA GLY A 120 4.94 10.24 -9.15
C GLY A 120 5.36 10.28 -10.62
N VAL A 121 4.66 9.51 -11.46
CA VAL A 121 4.92 9.42 -12.91
C VAL A 121 4.63 10.76 -13.61
N VAL A 122 3.42 11.28 -13.44
CA VAL A 122 2.97 12.51 -14.15
C VAL A 122 3.80 13.73 -13.75
N ARG A 123 4.17 13.87 -12.47
CA ARG A 123 5.00 14.98 -12.00
C ARG A 123 6.42 14.97 -12.57
N LEU A 124 6.92 13.82 -12.98
CA LEU A 124 8.23 13.70 -13.65
C LEU A 124 8.18 13.94 -15.17
N GLY A 125 6.99 14.17 -15.72
CA GLY A 125 6.84 14.37 -17.16
C GLY A 125 6.68 13.08 -17.96
N ALA A 126 6.63 11.95 -17.30
CA ALA A 126 6.42 10.63 -17.89
C ALA A 126 4.92 10.29 -18.00
N ILE A 127 4.62 9.22 -18.72
CA ILE A 127 3.25 8.76 -18.95
C ILE A 127 2.99 7.43 -18.21
N PRO A 128 1.90 7.31 -17.43
CA PRO A 128 1.51 6.03 -16.86
C PRO A 128 0.94 5.10 -17.93
N ARG A 129 1.48 3.89 -18.04
CA ARG A 129 0.97 2.80 -18.88
C ARG A 129 0.22 1.81 -18.02
N LEU A 130 -1.09 1.71 -18.18
CA LEU A 130 -1.90 0.78 -17.38
C LEU A 130 -1.69 -0.67 -17.78
N VAL A 131 -1.52 -1.52 -16.77
CA VAL A 131 -1.42 -2.98 -16.87
C VAL A 131 -2.58 -3.59 -16.08
N ASP A 132 -3.22 -4.63 -16.65
CA ASP A 132 -4.31 -5.32 -15.96
C ASP A 132 -3.80 -6.12 -14.76
N ILE A 133 -4.70 -6.54 -13.90
CA ILE A 133 -4.43 -7.42 -12.77
C ILE A 133 -4.88 -8.85 -13.07
N ASP A 134 -4.59 -9.77 -12.16
CA ASP A 134 -5.11 -11.13 -12.18
C ASP A 134 -5.85 -11.48 -10.87
N GLU A 135 -6.15 -12.76 -10.65
CA GLU A 135 -6.85 -13.25 -9.46
C GLU A 135 -6.10 -13.03 -8.14
N THR A 136 -4.84 -12.60 -8.21
CA THR A 136 -4.05 -12.16 -7.04
C THR A 136 -4.32 -10.70 -6.67
N PHE A 137 -5.09 -9.96 -7.46
CA PHE A 137 -5.29 -8.50 -7.34
C PHE A 137 -3.98 -7.71 -7.40
N THR A 138 -2.98 -8.25 -8.08
CA THR A 138 -1.73 -7.58 -8.37
C THR A 138 -1.47 -7.58 -9.87
N MET A 139 -0.42 -6.90 -10.32
CA MET A 139 -0.07 -6.79 -11.74
C MET A 139 0.01 -8.17 -12.40
N SER A 140 -0.72 -8.33 -13.51
CA SER A 140 -0.69 -9.54 -14.33
C SER A 140 0.59 -9.63 -15.15
N PRO A 141 1.46 -10.64 -14.94
CA PRO A 141 2.66 -10.82 -15.75
C PRO A 141 2.35 -10.97 -17.25
N ARG A 142 1.25 -11.66 -17.55
CA ARG A 142 0.80 -11.87 -18.95
C ARG A 142 0.41 -10.58 -19.65
N ASP A 143 -0.25 -9.65 -18.95
CA ASP A 143 -0.63 -8.36 -19.54
C ASP A 143 0.57 -7.40 -19.55
N LEU A 144 1.42 -7.43 -18.51
CA LEU A 144 2.67 -6.69 -18.46
C LEU A 144 3.52 -6.91 -19.72
N GLN A 145 3.77 -8.16 -20.07
CA GLN A 145 4.55 -8.54 -21.26
C GLN A 145 4.00 -7.92 -22.56
N LYS A 146 2.67 -7.82 -22.69
CA LYS A 146 2.01 -7.24 -23.87
C LYS A 146 2.06 -5.70 -23.89
N LYS A 147 2.26 -5.07 -22.74
CA LYS A 147 2.20 -3.61 -22.58
C LYS A 147 3.57 -2.94 -22.69
N ILE A 148 4.66 -3.69 -22.59
CA ILE A 148 6.01 -3.16 -22.74
C ILE A 148 6.21 -2.60 -24.15
N THR A 149 6.78 -1.40 -24.23
CA THR A 149 7.12 -0.68 -25.45
C THR A 149 8.56 -0.18 -25.39
N PRO A 150 9.13 0.35 -26.47
CA PRO A 150 10.45 0.98 -26.44
C PRO A 150 10.56 2.19 -25.50
N GLN A 151 9.45 2.79 -25.08
CA GLN A 151 9.38 3.91 -24.15
C GLN A 151 9.28 3.45 -22.71
N SER A 152 9.04 2.17 -22.45
CA SER A 152 8.93 1.63 -21.09
C SER A 152 10.26 1.77 -20.36
N LYS A 153 10.26 2.45 -19.21
CA LYS A 153 11.44 2.76 -18.39
C LYS A 153 11.43 2.04 -17.05
N ALA A 154 10.25 1.98 -16.42
CA ALA A 154 10.10 1.39 -15.09
C ALA A 154 8.73 0.73 -14.90
N ILE A 155 8.67 -0.17 -13.93
CA ILE A 155 7.46 -0.81 -13.42
C ILE A 155 7.26 -0.34 -11.98
N ILE A 156 6.04 0.09 -11.63
CA ILE A 156 5.64 0.18 -10.22
C ILE A 156 4.90 -1.10 -9.87
N LEU A 157 5.55 -1.99 -9.15
CA LEU A 157 4.95 -3.22 -8.65
C LEU A 157 4.32 -2.97 -7.29
N ILE A 158 2.98 -2.93 -7.24
CA ILE A 158 2.23 -2.56 -6.05
C ILE A 158 1.74 -3.81 -5.33
N HIS A 159 2.05 -3.93 -4.04
CA HIS A 159 1.59 -5.01 -3.17
C HIS A 159 0.30 -4.61 -2.46
N MET A 160 -0.79 -4.51 -3.25
CA MET A 160 -2.07 -4.01 -2.75
C MET A 160 -2.74 -4.96 -1.76
N SER A 161 -3.40 -4.37 -0.77
CA SER A 161 -4.19 -5.09 0.24
C SER A 161 -3.37 -6.09 1.03
N GLY A 162 -2.11 -5.75 1.34
CA GLY A 162 -1.25 -6.50 2.24
C GLY A 162 -0.69 -7.82 1.71
N VAL A 163 -0.88 -8.11 0.42
CA VAL A 163 -0.43 -9.37 -0.21
C VAL A 163 0.63 -9.08 -1.27
N PRO A 164 1.80 -9.71 -1.18
CA PRO A 164 2.81 -9.66 -2.24
C PRO A 164 2.26 -10.15 -3.57
N GLY A 165 2.65 -9.46 -4.64
CA GLY A 165 2.21 -9.80 -6.00
C GLY A 165 3.01 -10.93 -6.65
N ASN A 166 2.95 -10.97 -7.97
CA ASN A 166 3.65 -11.94 -8.82
C ASN A 166 5.14 -11.57 -8.98
N LEU A 167 5.87 -11.46 -7.85
CA LEU A 167 7.21 -10.89 -7.75
C LEU A 167 8.23 -11.54 -8.71
N GLU A 168 8.34 -12.86 -8.68
CA GLU A 168 9.33 -13.59 -9.48
C GLU A 168 9.09 -13.39 -10.98
N SER A 169 7.85 -13.58 -11.43
CA SER A 169 7.49 -13.41 -12.84
C SER A 169 7.66 -11.97 -13.34
N VAL A 170 7.31 -10.98 -12.51
CA VAL A 170 7.50 -9.57 -12.87
C VAL A 170 8.97 -9.20 -12.90
N ALA A 171 9.77 -9.68 -11.94
CA ALA A 171 11.23 -9.45 -11.91
C ALA A 171 11.94 -10.08 -13.12
N GLU A 172 11.51 -11.26 -13.55
CA GLU A 172 12.06 -11.90 -14.75
C GLU A 172 11.76 -11.08 -16.02
N ILE A 173 10.50 -10.67 -16.20
CA ILE A 173 10.07 -9.82 -17.34
C ILE A 173 10.84 -8.49 -17.34
N ALA A 174 10.98 -7.84 -16.19
CA ALA A 174 11.71 -6.58 -16.07
C ALA A 174 13.17 -6.71 -16.45
N ARG A 175 13.84 -7.78 -15.98
CA ARG A 175 15.24 -8.08 -16.33
C ARG A 175 15.42 -8.31 -17.83
N GLU A 176 14.55 -9.12 -18.46
CA GLU A 176 14.59 -9.40 -19.89
C GLU A 176 14.35 -8.15 -20.75
N SER A 177 13.57 -7.21 -20.25
CA SER A 177 13.20 -5.96 -20.92
C SER A 177 14.06 -4.76 -20.50
N ASN A 178 15.05 -4.95 -19.64
CA ASN A 178 15.91 -3.89 -19.07
C ASN A 178 15.10 -2.74 -18.42
N LEU A 179 14.08 -3.09 -17.62
CA LEU A 179 13.22 -2.16 -16.92
C LEU A 179 13.58 -2.09 -15.44
N HIS A 180 13.51 -0.89 -14.87
CA HIS A 180 13.60 -0.73 -13.42
C HIS A 180 12.32 -1.21 -12.73
N ILE A 181 12.45 -1.72 -11.51
CA ILE A 181 11.32 -2.05 -10.63
C ILE A 181 11.34 -1.17 -9.39
N LEU A 182 10.26 -0.40 -9.20
CA LEU A 182 9.89 0.22 -7.94
C LEU A 182 8.84 -0.65 -7.25
N GLU A 183 9.17 -1.25 -6.09
CA GLU A 183 8.18 -1.95 -5.28
C GLU A 183 7.44 -0.96 -4.36
N ASP A 184 6.13 -0.81 -4.55
CA ASP A 184 5.27 -0.07 -3.62
C ASP A 184 4.76 -1.01 -2.53
N CYS A 185 5.43 -0.97 -1.37
CA CYS A 185 5.13 -1.74 -0.17
C CYS A 185 4.29 -0.96 0.86
N ALA A 186 3.65 0.16 0.47
CA ALA A 186 2.89 1.02 1.39
C ALA A 186 1.76 0.30 2.16
N GLN A 187 1.28 -0.85 1.69
CA GLN A 187 0.31 -1.71 2.37
C GLN A 187 0.92 -3.07 2.79
N CYS A 188 2.24 -3.24 2.64
CA CYS A 188 2.95 -4.49 2.89
C CYS A 188 4.16 -4.35 3.84
N ASN A 189 4.14 -3.38 4.76
CA ASN A 189 5.20 -3.26 5.78
C ASN A 189 5.40 -4.59 6.53
N GLY A 190 6.64 -5.11 6.52
CA GLY A 190 7.00 -6.37 7.19
C GLY A 190 6.48 -7.64 6.52
N SER A 191 6.01 -7.55 5.29
CA SER A 191 5.64 -8.68 4.45
C SER A 191 6.87 -9.39 3.88
N THR A 192 6.73 -10.67 3.58
CA THR A 192 7.76 -11.47 2.91
C THR A 192 7.17 -12.18 1.70
N PHE A 193 8.02 -12.65 0.81
CA PHE A 193 7.65 -13.58 -0.26
C PHE A 193 8.66 -14.69 -0.30
N HIS A 194 8.21 -15.92 -0.01
CA HIS A 194 9.06 -17.09 0.20
C HIS A 194 10.20 -16.84 1.20
N GLY A 195 9.89 -16.10 2.28
CA GLY A 195 10.84 -15.77 3.36
C GLY A 195 11.75 -14.56 3.07
N LYS A 196 11.81 -14.05 1.84
CA LYS A 196 12.57 -12.82 1.51
C LYS A 196 11.69 -11.58 1.72
N PRO A 197 12.18 -10.52 2.39
CA PRO A 197 11.41 -9.30 2.60
C PRO A 197 10.94 -8.65 1.30
N VAL A 198 9.67 -8.23 1.25
CA VAL A 198 9.09 -7.48 0.13
C VAL A 198 9.62 -6.05 0.16
N GLY A 199 9.90 -5.48 -1.01
CA GLY A 199 10.64 -4.21 -1.17
C GLY A 199 12.13 -4.41 -1.46
N THR A 200 12.57 -5.68 -1.65
CA THR A 200 13.96 -6.04 -1.93
C THR A 200 14.12 -6.90 -3.19
N PHE A 201 13.06 -7.08 -3.95
CA PHE A 201 13.06 -7.84 -5.21
C PHE A 201 13.35 -6.95 -6.41
N GLY A 202 12.96 -5.67 -6.35
CA GLY A 202 13.24 -4.66 -7.35
C GLY A 202 14.48 -3.82 -7.03
N ASP A 203 14.66 -2.72 -7.75
CA ASP A 203 15.79 -1.79 -7.58
C ASP A 203 15.61 -0.93 -6.32
N ILE A 204 14.36 -0.49 -6.06
CA ILE A 204 13.99 0.33 -4.90
C ILE A 204 12.67 -0.17 -4.33
N GLY A 205 12.59 -0.29 -3.00
CA GLY A 205 11.35 -0.50 -2.25
C GLY A 205 10.92 0.77 -1.53
N ILE A 206 9.60 1.07 -1.53
CA ILE A 206 9.07 2.20 -0.76
C ILE A 206 8.01 1.77 0.25
N PHE A 207 7.94 2.49 1.36
CA PHE A 207 6.99 2.26 2.44
C PHE A 207 6.31 3.57 2.85
N SER A 208 5.11 3.46 3.43
CA SER A 208 4.34 4.59 3.94
C SER A 208 4.09 4.43 5.44
N PHE A 209 4.14 5.54 6.16
CA PHE A 209 3.82 5.63 7.59
C PHE A 209 2.58 6.51 7.85
N GLN A 210 1.71 6.62 6.84
CA GLN A 210 0.42 7.30 6.99
C GLN A 210 -0.47 6.52 7.98
N ILE A 211 -1.45 7.17 8.60
CA ILE A 211 -2.24 6.63 9.71
C ILE A 211 -2.81 5.22 9.51
N ASN A 212 -3.18 4.85 8.28
CA ASN A 212 -3.80 3.55 7.96
C ASN A 212 -2.77 2.40 7.76
N LYS A 213 -1.49 2.60 8.13
CA LYS A 213 -0.43 1.61 7.90
C LYS A 213 -0.08 0.83 9.17
N SER A 214 0.54 -0.35 8.99
CA SER A 214 1.00 -1.17 10.12
C SER A 214 2.06 -0.45 10.96
N VAL A 215 2.93 0.33 10.31
CA VAL A 215 3.80 1.32 10.97
C VAL A 215 3.22 2.70 10.70
N THR A 216 2.85 3.44 11.72
CA THR A 216 2.30 4.79 11.52
C THR A 216 3.01 5.86 12.34
N ALA A 217 3.27 7.00 11.71
CA ALA A 217 3.69 8.24 12.34
C ALA A 217 2.74 9.40 11.98
N GLY A 218 1.49 9.07 11.57
CA GLY A 218 0.52 9.99 11.01
C GLY A 218 0.83 10.31 9.54
N GLU A 219 2.05 10.73 9.24
CA GLU A 219 2.65 10.89 7.92
C GLU A 219 4.11 10.43 7.96
N GLY A 220 4.66 10.07 6.81
CA GLY A 220 6.04 9.62 6.66
C GLY A 220 6.17 8.53 5.61
N GLY A 221 7.41 8.15 5.31
CA GLY A 221 7.73 7.06 4.41
C GLY A 221 9.19 6.66 4.49
N MET A 222 9.53 5.57 3.83
CA MET A 222 10.89 5.05 3.73
C MET A 222 11.18 4.61 2.30
N ILE A 223 12.40 4.84 1.87
CA ILE A 223 13.00 4.28 0.65
C ILE A 223 14.06 3.27 1.09
N VAL A 224 14.10 2.09 0.47
CA VAL A 224 15.16 1.10 0.69
C VAL A 224 15.76 0.64 -0.63
N CYS A 225 17.07 0.42 -0.68
CA CYS A 225 17.78 -0.16 -1.81
C CYS A 225 19.17 -0.66 -1.39
N SER A 226 19.87 -1.38 -2.28
CA SER A 226 21.26 -1.79 -2.08
C SER A 226 22.22 -1.24 -3.13
N ASP A 227 21.72 -0.45 -4.09
CA ASP A 227 22.54 0.21 -5.09
C ASP A 227 22.98 1.60 -4.61
N ASP A 228 24.30 1.80 -4.45
CA ASP A 228 24.91 3.06 -3.99
C ASP A 228 24.57 4.24 -4.90
N HIS A 229 24.52 4.02 -6.22
CA HIS A 229 24.22 5.08 -7.17
C HIS A 229 22.78 5.57 -7.04
N LEU A 230 21.82 4.63 -6.99
CA LEU A 230 20.39 4.95 -6.78
C LEU A 230 20.18 5.60 -5.42
N PHE A 231 20.83 5.10 -4.36
CA PHE A 231 20.73 5.71 -3.04
C PHE A 231 21.22 7.17 -3.01
N ASN A 232 22.40 7.45 -3.57
CA ASN A 232 22.96 8.80 -3.60
C ASN A 232 22.06 9.76 -4.39
N ARG A 233 21.44 9.29 -5.48
CA ARG A 233 20.45 10.09 -6.22
C ARG A 233 19.19 10.32 -5.39
N CYS A 234 18.65 9.29 -4.72
CA CYS A 234 17.52 9.44 -3.81
C CYS A 234 17.83 10.45 -2.70
N PHE A 235 19.02 10.37 -2.10
CA PHE A 235 19.45 11.29 -1.05
C PHE A 235 19.53 12.74 -1.55
N GLY A 236 20.13 12.99 -2.71
CA GLY A 236 20.16 14.32 -3.31
C GLY A 236 18.75 14.87 -3.57
N ILE A 237 17.89 14.09 -4.22
CA ILE A 237 16.53 14.51 -4.59
C ILE A 237 15.65 14.73 -3.34
N HIS A 238 15.77 13.90 -2.30
CA HIS A 238 14.95 14.06 -1.09
C HIS A 238 15.26 15.33 -0.31
N ASP A 239 16.50 15.82 -0.40
CA ASP A 239 16.94 17.03 0.31
C ASP A 239 16.92 18.25 -0.63
N LEU A 240 18.06 18.85 -0.91
CA LEU A 240 18.20 20.06 -1.72
C LEU A 240 19.12 19.86 -2.95
N GLY A 241 19.40 18.63 -3.32
CA GLY A 241 20.22 18.28 -4.48
C GLY A 241 21.72 18.22 -4.21
N TYR A 242 22.14 18.34 -2.95
CA TYR A 242 23.54 18.34 -2.54
C TYR A 242 23.79 17.32 -1.43
N ALA A 243 25.06 16.87 -1.29
CA ALA A 243 25.47 16.04 -0.17
C ALA A 243 25.56 16.84 1.14
N ARG A 244 25.60 16.13 2.25
CA ARG A 244 25.88 16.70 3.58
C ARG A 244 27.16 16.11 4.14
N ASN A 245 27.89 16.92 4.93
CA ASN A 245 29.04 16.45 5.69
C ASN A 245 28.60 15.72 6.99
N ASN A 246 29.57 15.21 7.72
CA ASN A 246 29.33 14.48 8.98
C ASN A 246 28.66 15.31 10.10
N THR A 247 28.60 16.63 9.94
CA THR A 247 27.90 17.55 10.88
C THR A 247 26.53 17.97 10.35
N GLY A 248 26.07 17.38 9.26
CA GLY A 248 24.78 17.65 8.65
C GLY A 248 24.70 18.94 7.81
N ILE A 249 25.83 19.60 7.56
CA ILE A 249 25.89 20.83 6.74
C ILE A 249 25.95 20.47 5.26
N LEU A 250 25.15 21.16 4.44
CA LEU A 250 25.19 21.02 2.97
C LEU A 250 26.56 21.42 2.44
N MET A 251 27.04 20.66 1.47
CA MET A 251 28.35 20.86 0.86
C MET A 251 28.20 21.14 -0.62
N ASP A 252 28.88 22.21 -1.07
CA ASP A 252 28.92 22.67 -2.47
C ASP A 252 30.04 22.03 -3.31
N THR A 253 31.03 21.42 -2.68
CA THR A 253 32.31 21.07 -3.35
C THR A 253 32.76 19.61 -3.19
N SER A 254 32.05 18.76 -2.48
CA SER A 254 32.61 17.47 -2.03
C SER A 254 31.90 16.22 -2.54
N CYS A 255 30.92 16.36 -3.39
CA CYS A 255 30.37 15.20 -4.07
C CYS A 255 30.63 15.27 -5.58
N GLU A 256 30.61 14.09 -6.22
CA GLU A 256 30.75 14.02 -7.67
C GLU A 256 29.62 14.83 -8.33
N GLU A 257 29.90 15.59 -9.39
CA GLU A 257 28.95 16.45 -10.10
C GLU A 257 27.66 15.72 -10.52
N ARG A 258 27.75 14.40 -10.80
CA ARG A 258 26.58 13.59 -11.15
C ARG A 258 25.53 13.48 -10.04
N TYR A 259 25.83 13.86 -8.80
CA TYR A 259 24.91 13.89 -7.68
C TYR A 259 24.43 15.30 -7.32
N HIS A 260 24.81 16.32 -8.08
CA HIS A 260 24.20 17.64 -7.99
C HIS A 260 22.87 17.62 -8.74
N LEU A 261 21.79 17.50 -7.99
CA LEU A 261 20.44 17.30 -8.50
C LEU A 261 19.49 18.41 -8.00
N TRP A 262 18.28 18.43 -8.51
CA TRP A 262 17.23 19.28 -7.96
C TRP A 262 16.49 18.52 -6.85
N GLY A 263 16.53 19.09 -5.63
CA GLY A 263 15.88 18.50 -4.47
C GLY A 263 14.45 18.98 -4.27
N CYS A 264 13.64 18.16 -3.59
CA CYS A 264 12.22 18.45 -3.30
C CYS A 264 11.95 18.77 -1.82
N GLY A 265 12.97 18.75 -0.95
CA GLY A 265 12.81 19.06 0.47
C GLY A 265 11.93 18.09 1.27
N ALA A 266 11.88 16.82 0.87
CA ALA A 266 11.02 15.79 1.44
C ALA A 266 11.63 15.06 2.66
N ARG A 267 12.43 15.75 3.45
CA ARG A 267 13.11 15.19 4.63
C ARG A 267 12.11 14.79 5.71
N MET A 268 12.40 13.68 6.39
CA MET A 268 11.68 13.29 7.61
C MET A 268 12.17 14.12 8.80
N SER A 269 11.30 14.56 9.69
CA SER A 269 11.68 15.19 10.96
C SER A 269 12.04 14.15 12.01
N GLU A 270 12.85 14.53 13.01
CA GLU A 270 13.15 13.67 14.17
C GLU A 270 11.87 13.26 14.94
N LEU A 271 10.83 14.10 14.97
CA LEU A 271 9.56 13.78 15.61
C LEU A 271 8.82 12.65 14.87
N THR A 272 8.79 12.72 13.53
CA THR A 272 8.22 11.65 12.68
C THR A 272 9.06 10.38 12.81
N GLY A 273 10.40 10.51 12.79
CA GLY A 273 11.33 9.41 12.99
C GLY A 273 11.13 8.70 14.34
N ALA A 274 10.92 9.47 15.42
CA ALA A 274 10.68 8.95 16.75
C ALA A 274 9.40 8.10 16.83
N LEU A 275 8.29 8.60 16.28
CA LEU A 275 7.04 7.85 16.21
C LEU A 275 7.21 6.57 15.37
N ALA A 276 7.77 6.70 14.17
CA ALA A 276 7.95 5.55 13.26
C ALA A 276 8.89 4.50 13.85
N LEU A 277 9.95 4.90 14.54
CA LEU A 277 10.89 3.98 15.22
C LEU A 277 10.17 3.16 16.29
N ALA A 278 9.38 3.79 17.17
CA ALA A 278 8.63 3.07 18.19
C ALA A 278 7.60 2.09 17.60
N GLN A 279 7.02 2.42 16.45
CA GLN A 279 6.07 1.58 15.74
C GLN A 279 6.75 0.41 15.01
N VAL A 280 7.88 0.63 14.33
CA VAL A 280 8.58 -0.43 13.59
C VAL A 280 9.07 -1.55 14.52
N GLU A 281 9.44 -1.22 15.74
CA GLU A 281 9.81 -2.21 16.77
C GLU A 281 8.66 -3.16 17.16
N LYS A 282 7.41 -2.79 16.84
CA LYS A 282 6.18 -3.58 17.09
C LYS A 282 5.62 -4.21 15.81
N LEU A 283 6.23 -3.95 14.65
CA LEU A 283 5.71 -4.34 13.33
C LEU A 283 5.33 -5.82 13.24
N GLN A 284 6.20 -6.71 13.72
CA GLN A 284 5.94 -8.14 13.70
C GLN A 284 4.74 -8.54 14.55
N GLN A 285 4.57 -7.91 15.72
CA GLN A 285 3.43 -8.16 16.61
C GLN A 285 2.11 -7.71 15.95
N ILE A 286 2.12 -6.53 15.31
CA ILE A 286 0.96 -5.97 14.60
C ILE A 286 0.54 -6.90 13.45
N ASN A 287 1.49 -7.30 12.60
CA ASN A 287 1.19 -8.18 11.47
C ASN A 287 0.74 -9.58 11.91
N ASN A 288 1.35 -10.15 12.96
CA ASN A 288 0.95 -11.46 13.47
C ASN A 288 -0.49 -11.46 14.00
N ALA A 289 -0.92 -10.39 14.69
CA ALA A 289 -2.29 -10.26 15.18
C ALA A 289 -3.30 -10.26 14.02
N MET A 290 -3.08 -9.43 12.99
CA MET A 290 -3.94 -9.39 11.81
C MET A 290 -3.93 -10.71 11.03
N ARG A 291 -2.76 -11.30 10.82
CA ARG A 291 -2.61 -12.58 10.11
C ARG A 291 -3.35 -13.70 10.81
N SER A 292 -3.17 -13.82 12.12
CA SER A 292 -3.88 -14.83 12.93
C SER A 292 -5.39 -14.68 12.81
N ALA A 293 -5.93 -13.48 12.96
CA ALA A 293 -7.35 -13.20 12.82
C ALA A 293 -7.86 -13.51 11.40
N LYS A 294 -7.18 -13.00 10.37
CA LYS A 294 -7.55 -13.23 8.97
C LYS A 294 -7.63 -14.70 8.61
N TYR A 295 -6.61 -15.49 8.98
CA TYR A 295 -6.57 -16.91 8.57
C TYR A 295 -7.53 -17.79 9.35
N ARG A 296 -7.91 -17.41 10.57
CA ARG A 296 -9.05 -18.03 11.27
C ARG A 296 -10.37 -17.76 10.53
N ILE A 297 -10.63 -16.50 10.18
CA ILE A 297 -11.82 -16.11 9.41
C ILE A 297 -11.81 -16.76 8.03
N ARG A 298 -10.70 -16.69 7.30
CA ARG A 298 -10.53 -17.24 5.96
C ARG A 298 -10.86 -18.74 5.91
N LYS A 299 -10.34 -19.52 6.86
CA LYS A 299 -10.56 -20.97 6.95
C LYS A 299 -12.05 -21.35 6.98
N GLU A 300 -12.87 -20.56 7.64
CA GLU A 300 -14.31 -20.79 7.76
C GLU A 300 -15.09 -20.28 6.55
N ILE A 301 -14.66 -19.15 5.96
CA ILE A 301 -15.34 -18.55 4.80
C ILE A 301 -15.06 -19.33 3.52
N GLU A 302 -13.88 -19.91 3.34
CA GLU A 302 -13.56 -20.70 2.14
C GLU A 302 -14.37 -21.98 2.00
N GLN A 303 -15.08 -22.42 3.08
CA GLN A 303 -16.03 -23.54 3.04
C GLN A 303 -17.42 -23.12 2.55
N ILE A 304 -17.68 -21.83 2.37
CA ILE A 304 -19.00 -21.31 1.97
C ILE A 304 -19.11 -21.37 0.44
N SER A 305 -20.03 -22.21 -0.07
CA SER A 305 -20.32 -22.24 -1.50
C SER A 305 -20.80 -20.88 -2.02
N GLY A 306 -20.32 -20.44 -3.18
CA GLY A 306 -20.66 -19.15 -3.78
C GLY A 306 -19.73 -18.00 -3.36
N ILE A 307 -18.78 -18.23 -2.46
CA ILE A 307 -17.70 -17.28 -2.15
C ILE A 307 -16.37 -17.83 -2.65
N VAL A 308 -15.68 -17.08 -3.50
CA VAL A 308 -14.30 -17.35 -3.88
C VAL A 308 -13.41 -16.33 -3.16
N LEU A 309 -12.31 -16.78 -2.59
CA LEU A 309 -11.36 -15.88 -1.93
C LEU A 309 -10.22 -15.49 -2.87
N ARG A 310 -9.74 -14.25 -2.73
CA ARG A 310 -8.52 -13.79 -3.42
C ARG A 310 -7.42 -14.84 -3.34
N LYS A 311 -6.79 -15.11 -4.46
CA LYS A 311 -5.59 -15.97 -4.51
C LYS A 311 -4.41 -15.25 -3.85
N ILE A 312 -3.77 -15.92 -2.90
CA ILE A 312 -2.60 -15.43 -2.18
C ILE A 312 -1.43 -16.35 -2.54
N PRO A 313 -0.44 -15.86 -3.30
CA PRO A 313 0.69 -16.70 -3.74
C PRO A 313 1.53 -17.26 -2.59
N ASP A 314 1.79 -16.44 -1.57
CA ASP A 314 2.49 -16.84 -0.35
C ASP A 314 1.69 -16.43 0.90
N PRO A 315 0.89 -17.35 1.48
CA PRO A 315 0.14 -17.06 2.70
C PRO A 315 1.03 -16.70 3.92
N GLY A 316 2.25 -17.21 3.96
CA GLY A 316 3.22 -16.91 5.02
C GLY A 316 3.70 -15.46 5.03
N GLY A 317 3.69 -14.82 3.88
CA GLY A 317 4.14 -13.45 3.70
C GLY A 317 3.05 -12.38 3.73
N ASP A 318 1.78 -12.77 3.75
CA ASP A 318 0.63 -11.86 3.85
C ASP A 318 0.63 -11.07 5.18
N THR A 319 0.41 -9.77 5.17
CA THR A 319 0.30 -8.96 6.40
C THR A 319 -0.93 -9.29 7.24
N GLY A 320 -1.98 -9.83 6.61
CA GLY A 320 -3.25 -10.13 7.27
C GLY A 320 -4.25 -8.98 7.30
N ALA A 321 -3.90 -7.80 6.80
CA ALA A 321 -4.72 -6.59 6.96
C ALA A 321 -6.06 -6.61 6.19
N PHE A 322 -6.21 -7.45 5.15
CA PHE A 322 -7.39 -7.42 4.27
C PHE A 322 -7.84 -8.82 3.87
N LEU A 323 -9.15 -9.04 3.87
CA LEU A 323 -9.81 -10.21 3.31
C LEU A 323 -10.64 -9.77 2.10
N ILE A 324 -10.38 -10.34 0.92
CA ILE A 324 -11.15 -10.07 -0.30
C ILE A 324 -11.94 -11.31 -0.69
N THR A 325 -13.25 -11.14 -0.85
CA THR A 325 -14.22 -12.15 -1.29
C THR A 325 -14.69 -11.80 -2.70
N ILE A 326 -14.91 -12.81 -3.54
CA ILE A 326 -15.31 -12.67 -4.94
C ILE A 326 -16.62 -13.45 -5.10
N TYR A 327 -17.61 -12.82 -5.70
CA TYR A 327 -18.95 -13.38 -5.93
C TYR A 327 -19.18 -13.64 -7.42
N GLU A 328 -20.28 -14.33 -7.75
CA GLU A 328 -20.65 -14.63 -9.13
C GLU A 328 -20.84 -13.35 -9.95
N ASP A 329 -21.53 -12.36 -9.38
CA ASP A 329 -21.80 -11.07 -10.03
C ASP A 329 -21.83 -9.87 -9.06
N SER A 330 -21.92 -8.68 -9.62
CA SER A 330 -21.93 -7.41 -8.88
C SER A 330 -23.20 -7.22 -8.04
N LYS A 331 -24.33 -7.83 -8.41
CA LYS A 331 -25.60 -7.76 -7.66
C LYS A 331 -25.48 -8.57 -6.38
N THR A 332 -25.00 -9.79 -6.48
CA THR A 332 -24.73 -10.68 -5.34
C THR A 332 -23.72 -10.06 -4.40
N CYS A 333 -22.63 -9.49 -4.92
CA CYS A 333 -21.63 -8.78 -4.12
C CYS A 333 -22.24 -7.63 -3.29
N ARG A 334 -23.05 -6.78 -3.91
CA ARG A 334 -23.71 -5.66 -3.21
C ARG A 334 -24.69 -6.15 -2.15
N LEU A 335 -25.58 -7.11 -2.49
CA LEU A 335 -26.55 -7.66 -1.54
C LEU A 335 -25.84 -8.29 -0.33
N PHE A 336 -24.78 -9.06 -0.58
CA PHE A 336 -24.01 -9.71 0.48
C PHE A 336 -23.33 -8.69 1.39
N THR A 337 -22.70 -7.67 0.81
CA THR A 337 -22.03 -6.61 1.56
C THR A 337 -23.00 -5.78 2.40
N GLU A 338 -24.17 -5.40 1.86
CA GLU A 338 -25.19 -4.67 2.61
C GLU A 338 -25.79 -5.51 3.74
N ALA A 339 -26.01 -6.81 3.50
CA ALA A 339 -26.47 -7.72 4.54
C ALA A 339 -25.42 -7.88 5.66
N LEU A 340 -24.12 -7.98 5.33
CA LEU A 340 -23.04 -7.98 6.34
C LEU A 340 -23.02 -6.69 7.17
N LYS A 341 -23.20 -5.53 6.53
CA LYS A 341 -23.30 -4.24 7.25
C LYS A 341 -24.47 -4.24 8.21
N ALA A 342 -25.64 -4.75 7.79
CA ALA A 342 -26.81 -4.87 8.64
C ALA A 342 -26.61 -5.85 9.81
N GLU A 343 -25.84 -6.93 9.64
CA GLU A 343 -25.46 -7.85 10.70
C GLU A 343 -24.46 -7.27 11.71
N GLY A 344 -24.07 -5.99 11.55
CA GLY A 344 -23.21 -5.26 12.48
C GLY A 344 -21.74 -5.15 12.03
N MET A 345 -21.41 -5.55 10.80
CA MET A 345 -20.05 -5.41 10.24
C MET A 345 -19.79 -3.97 9.82
N THR A 346 -19.95 -3.04 10.76
CA THR A 346 -19.77 -1.58 10.59
C THR A 346 -18.73 -1.03 11.57
N GLY A 347 -18.10 0.07 11.22
CA GLY A 347 -17.15 0.78 12.07
C GLY A 347 -17.76 2.06 12.67
N ARG A 348 -16.94 2.81 13.43
CA ARG A 348 -17.27 4.15 13.94
C ARG A 348 -16.65 5.24 13.07
N GLY A 349 -17.32 6.39 12.98
CA GLY A 349 -16.78 7.56 12.30
C GLY A 349 -16.48 7.29 10.82
N TYR A 350 -15.23 7.44 10.44
CA TYR A 350 -14.77 7.21 9.07
C TYR A 350 -14.44 5.73 8.77
N ALA A 351 -14.39 4.88 9.78
CA ALA A 351 -14.05 3.47 9.61
C ALA A 351 -15.13 2.72 8.82
N LYS A 352 -14.71 2.02 7.78
CA LYS A 352 -15.55 1.21 6.90
C LYS A 352 -14.92 -0.19 6.75
N PRO A 353 -15.11 -1.06 7.75
CA PRO A 353 -14.49 -2.38 7.75
C PRO A 353 -15.00 -3.27 6.63
N CYS A 354 -16.27 -3.12 6.22
CA CYS A 354 -16.92 -3.92 5.19
C CYS A 354 -17.44 -3.02 4.07
N ILE A 355 -16.94 -3.20 2.85
CA ILE A 355 -17.34 -2.46 1.65
C ILE A 355 -17.29 -3.35 0.41
N THR A 356 -17.99 -2.98 -0.66
CA THR A 356 -17.65 -3.53 -1.97
C THR A 356 -16.30 -2.95 -2.43
N MET A 357 -15.56 -3.69 -3.25
CA MET A 357 -14.31 -3.17 -3.81
C MET A 357 -14.56 -1.93 -4.68
N GLU A 358 -15.71 -1.82 -5.34
CA GLU A 358 -16.09 -0.65 -6.12
C GLU A 358 -16.22 0.62 -5.26
N GLU A 359 -16.67 0.50 -3.99
CA GLU A 359 -16.74 1.59 -3.01
C GLU A 359 -15.36 2.04 -2.49
N TRP A 360 -14.27 1.31 -2.78
CA TRP A 360 -12.94 1.70 -2.33
C TRP A 360 -12.33 2.84 -3.16
N GLY A 361 -13.12 3.50 -3.95
CA GLY A 361 -12.90 4.83 -4.51
C GLY A 361 -11.66 4.90 -5.40
N LEU A 362 -10.72 5.78 -5.02
CA LEU A 362 -9.52 6.12 -5.80
C LEU A 362 -8.51 4.97 -5.96
N HIS A 363 -8.74 3.82 -5.34
CA HIS A 363 -7.88 2.64 -5.53
C HIS A 363 -8.02 2.01 -6.92
N TRP A 364 -9.01 2.41 -7.71
CA TRP A 364 -9.22 1.95 -9.06
C TRP A 364 -8.87 3.01 -10.09
N TYR A 365 -8.14 2.63 -11.14
CA TYR A 365 -7.69 3.53 -12.20
C TYR A 365 -8.85 4.33 -12.80
N PHE A 366 -10.01 3.70 -12.99
CA PHE A 366 -11.20 4.31 -13.60
C PHE A 366 -11.93 5.33 -12.71
N ASN A 367 -11.52 5.48 -11.45
CA ASN A 367 -12.02 6.51 -10.53
C ASN A 367 -11.09 7.73 -10.46
N ASN A 368 -9.87 7.63 -11.02
CA ASN A 368 -8.89 8.71 -11.04
C ASN A 368 -9.20 9.70 -12.17
N LYS A 369 -10.07 10.69 -11.90
CA LYS A 369 -10.53 11.65 -12.91
C LYS A 369 -9.38 12.46 -13.52
N SER A 370 -8.35 12.78 -12.75
CA SER A 370 -7.16 13.46 -13.28
C SER A 370 -6.45 12.64 -14.35
N LEU A 371 -6.40 11.31 -14.19
CA LEU A 371 -5.84 10.41 -15.19
C LEU A 371 -6.75 10.31 -16.43
N ILE A 372 -8.05 10.08 -16.23
CA ILE A 372 -9.04 9.92 -17.30
C ILE A 372 -9.07 11.19 -18.18
N ASN A 373 -9.10 12.35 -17.55
CA ASN A 373 -9.18 13.65 -18.21
C ASN A 373 -7.80 14.19 -18.63
N ARG A 374 -6.72 13.46 -18.36
CA ARG A 374 -5.34 13.92 -18.61
C ARG A 374 -5.11 15.33 -18.06
N THR A 375 -5.55 15.56 -16.81
CA THR A 375 -5.43 16.87 -16.17
C THR A 375 -3.97 17.29 -16.07
N SER A 376 -3.69 18.53 -16.41
CA SER A 376 -2.37 19.13 -16.30
C SER A 376 -2.27 20.06 -15.10
N LEU A 377 -1.07 20.23 -14.56
CA LEU A 377 -0.74 21.27 -13.58
C LEU A 377 -0.47 22.63 -14.25
N HIS A 378 -0.30 22.65 -15.57
CA HIS A 378 0.01 23.82 -16.36
C HIS A 378 -1.02 24.01 -17.47
N GLU A 379 -1.30 25.26 -17.84
CA GLU A 379 -2.26 25.62 -18.91
C GLU A 379 -1.90 25.03 -20.29
N HIS A 380 -0.60 24.74 -20.53
CA HIS A 380 -0.12 24.17 -21.78
C HIS A 380 -0.24 22.63 -21.85
N GLY A 381 -0.90 21.98 -20.90
CA GLY A 381 -1.22 20.56 -20.96
C GLY A 381 -0.09 19.59 -20.65
N TRP A 382 1.00 20.04 -19.98
CA TRP A 382 2.09 19.21 -19.53
C TRP A 382 1.64 18.11 -18.54
N PRO A 383 2.10 16.85 -18.60
CA PRO A 383 3.08 16.27 -19.56
C PRO A 383 2.44 15.75 -20.86
N TRP A 384 1.11 15.77 -20.98
CA TRP A 384 0.36 15.14 -22.06
C TRP A 384 0.60 15.79 -23.43
N SER A 385 0.94 17.07 -23.45
CA SER A 385 1.20 17.87 -24.66
C SER A 385 2.64 17.83 -25.13
N LEU A 386 3.55 17.22 -24.37
CA LEU A 386 4.96 17.13 -24.75
C LEU A 386 5.11 16.34 -26.05
N SER A 387 6.00 16.81 -26.94
CA SER A 387 6.34 16.14 -28.20
C SER A 387 6.86 14.73 -27.99
N GLU A 388 7.64 14.54 -26.94
CA GLU A 388 8.23 13.27 -26.53
C GLU A 388 7.16 12.25 -26.10
N ASN A 389 6.00 12.71 -25.66
CA ASN A 389 4.90 11.87 -25.15
C ASN A 389 3.81 11.62 -26.19
N ARG A 390 3.98 12.04 -27.45
CA ARG A 390 2.96 11.86 -28.52
C ARG A 390 2.58 10.42 -28.79
N TYR A 391 3.46 9.45 -28.53
CA TYR A 391 3.20 8.02 -28.64
C TYR A 391 2.02 7.55 -27.78
N ALA A 392 1.75 8.24 -26.67
CA ALA A 392 0.70 7.90 -25.72
C ALA A 392 -0.66 8.56 -26.03
N ALA A 393 -0.82 9.26 -27.17
CA ALA A 393 -2.05 9.96 -27.52
C ALA A 393 -3.28 9.03 -27.52
N GLU A 394 -3.11 7.78 -27.94
CA GLU A 394 -4.17 6.76 -28.04
C GLU A 394 -4.42 5.98 -26.74
N TYR A 395 -3.66 6.22 -25.65
CA TYR A 395 -3.84 5.50 -24.39
C TYR A 395 -5.19 5.86 -23.76
N LYS A 396 -5.90 4.86 -23.29
CA LYS A 396 -7.19 5.02 -22.63
C LYS A 396 -7.07 4.73 -21.15
N TYR A 397 -7.82 5.50 -20.35
CA TYR A 397 -7.80 5.42 -18.89
C TYR A 397 -9.20 5.30 -18.26
N ALA A 398 -10.25 5.32 -19.09
CA ALA A 398 -11.61 5.12 -18.62
C ALA A 398 -11.91 3.64 -18.33
N ARG A 399 -12.97 3.38 -17.60
CA ARG A 399 -13.51 2.02 -17.38
C ARG A 399 -13.70 1.32 -18.74
N GLY A 400 -13.39 0.04 -18.83
CA GLY A 400 -13.31 -0.75 -20.05
C GLY A 400 -11.90 -0.90 -20.61
N THR A 401 -10.90 -0.20 -20.04
CA THR A 401 -9.50 -0.32 -20.49
C THR A 401 -8.82 -1.60 -19.97
N LEU A 402 -9.15 -2.04 -18.77
CA LEU A 402 -8.58 -3.21 -18.10
C LEU A 402 -9.71 -4.17 -17.68
N PRO A 403 -10.06 -5.15 -18.53
CA PRO A 403 -11.26 -5.98 -18.34
C PRO A 403 -11.27 -6.80 -17.05
N VAL A 404 -10.12 -7.38 -16.65
CA VAL A 404 -10.03 -8.18 -15.42
C VAL A 404 -10.15 -7.30 -14.18
N CYS A 405 -9.50 -6.14 -14.21
CA CYS A 405 -9.57 -5.12 -13.16
C CYS A 405 -11.03 -4.66 -12.95
N ASP A 406 -11.74 -4.36 -14.04
CA ASP A 406 -13.13 -3.90 -14.01
C ASP A 406 -14.09 -4.98 -13.48
N ASP A 407 -13.90 -6.23 -13.91
CA ASP A 407 -14.69 -7.38 -13.45
C ASP A 407 -14.50 -7.61 -11.95
N LEU A 408 -13.26 -7.77 -11.51
CA LEU A 408 -12.94 -8.02 -10.11
C LEU A 408 -13.39 -6.85 -9.20
N ALA A 409 -13.23 -5.60 -9.63
CA ALA A 409 -13.73 -4.45 -8.88
C ALA A 409 -15.24 -4.52 -8.65
N SER A 410 -16.00 -4.94 -9.66
CA SER A 410 -17.47 -4.90 -9.64
C SER A 410 -18.12 -5.97 -8.75
N ARG A 411 -17.47 -7.15 -8.62
CA ARG A 411 -18.04 -8.33 -7.96
C ARG A 411 -17.25 -8.83 -6.74
N SER A 412 -16.37 -7.98 -6.18
CA SER A 412 -15.61 -8.34 -4.99
C SER A 412 -15.97 -7.47 -3.78
N GLY A 413 -15.99 -8.11 -2.61
CA GLY A 413 -16.12 -7.47 -1.31
C GLY A 413 -14.76 -7.37 -0.61
N LEU A 414 -14.58 -6.31 0.17
CA LEU A 414 -13.40 -6.07 1.00
C LEU A 414 -13.80 -6.04 2.46
N PHE A 415 -13.14 -6.86 3.26
CA PHE A 415 -13.21 -6.78 4.72
C PHE A 415 -11.83 -6.44 5.28
N LYS A 416 -11.72 -5.35 6.02
CA LYS A 416 -10.48 -4.91 6.65
C LYS A 416 -10.36 -5.56 8.03
N ILE A 417 -9.19 -6.05 8.36
CA ILE A 417 -8.89 -6.80 9.57
C ILE A 417 -8.11 -5.89 10.54
N PRO A 418 -8.76 -5.33 11.57
CA PRO A 418 -8.07 -4.61 12.63
C PRO A 418 -7.05 -5.48 13.37
N SER A 419 -5.95 -4.88 13.82
CA SER A 419 -4.88 -5.57 14.54
C SER A 419 -5.23 -5.91 16.01
N CYS A 420 -6.39 -5.49 16.48
CA CYS A 420 -6.85 -5.64 17.86
C CYS A 420 -8.12 -6.50 18.01
N LEU A 421 -8.47 -7.29 16.98
CA LEU A 421 -9.66 -8.16 17.07
C LEU A 421 -9.52 -9.18 18.21
N THR A 422 -10.57 -9.29 19.00
CA THR A 422 -10.72 -10.33 20.01
C THR A 422 -11.26 -11.62 19.41
N ASP A 423 -11.26 -12.72 20.17
CA ASP A 423 -11.87 -13.97 19.76
C ASP A 423 -13.38 -13.80 19.49
N GLU A 424 -14.09 -13.01 20.33
CA GLU A 424 -15.51 -12.67 20.13
C GLU A 424 -15.72 -11.93 18.80
N ASP A 425 -14.85 -10.96 18.47
CA ASP A 425 -14.94 -10.22 17.21
C ASP A 425 -14.79 -11.15 16.00
N ILE A 426 -13.85 -12.08 16.07
CA ILE A 426 -13.58 -13.06 15.00
C ILE A 426 -14.78 -14.01 14.81
N GLU A 427 -15.37 -14.52 15.90
CA GLU A 427 -16.54 -15.39 15.85
C GLU A 427 -17.77 -14.64 15.30
N ASP A 428 -18.02 -13.39 15.73
CA ASP A 428 -19.11 -12.57 15.18
C ASP A 428 -18.96 -12.34 13.67
N ILE A 429 -17.72 -12.11 13.19
CA ILE A 429 -17.44 -11.96 11.76
C ILE A 429 -17.80 -13.27 11.02
N ILE A 430 -17.31 -14.42 11.51
CA ILE A 430 -17.57 -15.72 10.90
C ILE A 430 -19.06 -16.03 10.87
N LEU A 431 -19.77 -15.83 11.98
CA LEU A 431 -21.21 -16.07 12.08
C LEU A 431 -22.00 -15.16 11.12
N SER A 432 -21.60 -13.89 11.00
CA SER A 432 -22.23 -12.96 10.06
C SER A 432 -22.09 -13.43 8.60
N PHE A 433 -20.88 -13.84 8.19
CA PHE A 433 -20.67 -14.40 6.85
C PHE A 433 -21.52 -15.65 6.60
N ARG A 434 -21.59 -16.58 7.57
CA ARG A 434 -22.40 -17.80 7.45
C ARG A 434 -23.88 -17.49 7.39
N LYS A 435 -24.39 -16.59 8.25
CA LYS A 435 -25.81 -16.18 8.26
C LYS A 435 -26.18 -15.53 6.92
N VAL A 436 -25.40 -14.57 6.45
CA VAL A 436 -25.69 -13.90 5.18
C VAL A 436 -25.63 -14.89 4.01
N ALA A 437 -24.66 -15.80 3.98
CA ALA A 437 -24.53 -16.80 2.93
C ALA A 437 -25.74 -17.73 2.84
N ASN A 438 -26.29 -18.18 3.97
CA ASN A 438 -27.48 -19.00 4.02
C ASN A 438 -28.70 -18.36 3.38
N HIS A 439 -28.77 -17.04 3.27
CA HIS A 439 -29.93 -16.31 2.74
C HIS A 439 -29.67 -15.73 1.34
N VAL A 440 -28.42 -15.30 1.04
CA VAL A 440 -28.10 -14.59 -0.19
C VAL A 440 -27.55 -15.49 -1.29
N LEU A 441 -26.87 -16.60 -0.92
CA LEU A 441 -26.16 -17.49 -1.87
C LEU A 441 -26.92 -18.81 -2.12
N ARG A 442 -28.20 -18.88 -1.81
CA ARG A 442 -29.08 -20.06 -2.07
C ARG A 442 -29.58 -20.08 -3.49
#